data_6dd36011861a5886377dc7179b05afd9
#
_entry.id   6dd36011861a5886377dc7179b05afd9
#
_cell.length_a   1.000
_cell.length_b   1.000
_cell.length_c   1.000
_cell.angle_alpha   90.00
_cell.angle_beta   90.00
_cell.angle_gamma   90.00
#
_symmetry.space_group_name_H-M   'P 1'
#
loop_
_entity.id
_entity.type
_entity.pdbx_description
1 polymer ?
#
loop_
_entity_poly.entity_id
_entity_poly.type
_entity_poly.pdbx_seq_one_letter_code
_entity_poly.pdbx_strand_id
1 'polypeptide(L)'
;MDVTGHTPQQMLAAGLAHVLQGHSVFPEMTVAENVLLGGYTVKDAAVRAERAERVRGLFPVVSERWTSLAGLLSGGQQKQVELARSLMVSPKVVLLDEPSMGLDPKATATMFEQVTRLRAAGTAVLLVEQNARRALETADIGCVLDLGTVHMSGPAHELLADPRLNELYLVGRPSETARPGAQEASP
;
A
#
# COMPACT_ATOMS: atom_id res chain seq x y z
N MET A 1 -4.59 16.26 -13.93
CA MET A 1 -3.75 17.24 -13.19
C MET A 1 -2.35 16.67 -13.15
N ASP A 2 -1.37 17.43 -13.63
CA ASP A 2 0.04 17.02 -13.55
C ASP A 2 0.60 17.38 -12.18
N VAL A 3 1.26 16.42 -11.51
CA VAL A 3 1.87 16.56 -10.18
C VAL A 3 3.40 16.42 -10.23
N THR A 4 3.98 16.38 -11.43
CA THR A 4 5.43 16.29 -11.65
C THR A 4 6.15 17.43 -10.92
N GLY A 5 7.16 17.10 -10.12
CA GLY A 5 7.92 18.07 -9.34
C GLY A 5 7.22 18.67 -8.13
N HIS A 6 6.00 18.22 -7.78
CA HIS A 6 5.34 18.65 -6.56
C HIS A 6 6.06 18.13 -5.32
N THR A 7 6.13 18.95 -4.28
CA THR A 7 6.56 18.53 -2.94
C THR A 7 5.50 17.59 -2.32
N PRO A 8 5.85 16.75 -1.31
CA PRO A 8 4.88 15.91 -0.61
C PRO A 8 3.68 16.69 -0.06
N GLN A 9 3.88 17.91 0.44
CA GLN A 9 2.81 18.78 0.91
C GLN A 9 1.88 19.22 -0.20
N GLN A 10 2.42 19.56 -1.37
CA GLN A 10 1.63 19.93 -2.56
C GLN A 10 0.85 18.72 -3.10
N MET A 11 1.46 17.52 -3.07
CA MET A 11 0.77 16.28 -3.44
C MET A 11 -0.41 15.99 -2.51
N LEU A 12 -0.21 16.13 -1.19
CA LEU A 12 -1.27 15.95 -0.21
C LEU A 12 -2.41 16.96 -0.42
N ALA A 13 -2.08 18.24 -0.66
CA ALA A 13 -3.05 19.28 -0.98
C ALA A 13 -3.81 19.00 -2.28
N ALA A 14 -3.18 18.33 -3.24
CA ALA A 14 -3.78 17.88 -4.49
C ALA A 14 -4.73 16.68 -4.33
N GLY A 15 -4.76 16.08 -3.13
CA GLY A 15 -5.59 14.92 -2.81
C GLY A 15 -4.90 13.58 -3.02
N LEU A 16 -3.57 13.53 -2.98
CA LEU A 16 -2.78 12.31 -3.09
C LEU A 16 -2.13 12.01 -1.74
N ALA A 17 -2.50 10.90 -1.11
CA ALA A 17 -1.88 10.42 0.11
C ALA A 17 -0.96 9.22 -0.19
N HIS A 18 0.15 9.12 0.54
CA HIS A 18 1.11 8.03 0.38
C HIS A 18 1.31 7.29 1.70
N VAL A 19 1.13 5.98 1.68
CA VAL A 19 1.47 5.07 2.76
C VAL A 19 2.75 4.35 2.38
N LEU A 20 3.82 4.69 3.07
CA LEU A 20 5.17 4.20 2.80
C LEU A 20 5.32 2.72 3.19
N GLN A 21 6.31 2.07 2.61
CA GLN A 21 6.77 0.75 3.02
C GLN A 21 7.22 0.77 4.50
N GLY A 22 7.04 -0.35 5.21
CA GLY A 22 7.42 -0.50 6.62
C GLY A 22 6.35 0.01 7.58
N HIS A 23 6.76 0.23 8.83
CA HIS A 23 5.86 0.71 9.89
C HIS A 23 6.12 2.19 10.16
N SER A 24 5.07 3.00 10.06
CA SER A 24 5.15 4.45 10.24
C SER A 24 4.24 4.97 11.36
N VAL A 25 3.72 4.08 12.22
CA VAL A 25 3.00 4.51 13.42
C VAL A 25 3.96 5.14 14.44
N PHE A 26 3.46 6.07 15.23
CA PHE A 26 4.15 6.61 16.40
C PHE A 26 3.80 5.70 17.59
N PRO A 27 4.72 4.84 18.06
CA PRO A 27 4.40 3.78 19.01
C PRO A 27 4.00 4.29 20.40
N GLU A 28 4.56 5.43 20.81
CA GLU A 28 4.28 6.12 22.09
C GLU A 28 2.96 6.91 22.08
N MET A 29 2.34 7.07 20.92
CA MET A 29 1.05 7.72 20.77
C MET A 29 -0.06 6.68 20.74
N THR A 30 -1.25 7.06 21.20
CA THR A 30 -2.46 6.25 21.04
C THR A 30 -2.85 6.09 19.59
N VAL A 31 -3.70 5.12 19.28
CA VAL A 31 -4.32 4.96 17.96
C VAL A 31 -5.05 6.24 17.55
N ALA A 32 -5.81 6.84 18.49
CA ALA A 32 -6.49 8.11 18.30
C ALA A 32 -5.54 9.22 17.82
N GLU A 33 -4.46 9.44 18.56
CA GLU A 33 -3.46 10.47 18.25
C GLU A 33 -2.80 10.22 16.90
N ASN A 34 -2.43 8.96 16.61
CA ASN A 34 -1.88 8.58 15.31
C ASN A 34 -2.84 8.94 14.16
N VAL A 35 -4.12 8.58 14.29
CA VAL A 35 -5.13 8.85 13.24
C VAL A 35 -5.37 10.36 13.11
N LEU A 36 -5.59 11.05 14.21
CA LEU A 36 -5.90 12.49 14.22
C LEU A 36 -4.74 13.33 13.66
N LEU A 37 -3.50 12.90 13.84
CA LEU A 37 -2.32 13.52 13.24
C LEU A 37 -2.42 13.60 11.72
N GLY A 38 -3.05 12.60 11.06
CA GLY A 38 -3.29 12.63 9.63
C GLY A 38 -4.16 13.81 9.16
N GLY A 39 -4.96 14.37 10.04
CA GLY A 39 -5.81 15.53 9.78
C GLY A 39 -5.18 16.89 10.10
N TYR A 40 -3.86 16.98 10.31
CA TYR A 40 -3.20 18.22 10.76
C TYR A 40 -3.38 19.41 9.79
N THR A 41 -3.57 19.14 8.49
CA THR A 41 -3.82 20.17 7.47
C THR A 41 -5.29 20.62 7.39
N VAL A 42 -6.20 19.87 8.02
CA VAL A 42 -7.66 20.17 8.02
C VAL A 42 -7.94 21.18 9.15
N LYS A 43 -8.14 22.43 8.78
CA LYS A 43 -8.30 23.54 9.76
C LYS A 43 -9.60 23.44 10.56
N ASP A 44 -10.69 23.00 9.92
CA ASP A 44 -12.01 22.89 10.54
C ASP A 44 -12.08 21.69 11.50
N ALA A 45 -12.34 21.95 12.77
CA ALA A 45 -12.42 20.93 13.82
C ALA A 45 -13.63 20.00 13.63
N ALA A 46 -14.77 20.50 13.15
CA ALA A 46 -15.96 19.69 12.91
C ALA A 46 -15.70 18.71 11.75
N VAL A 47 -15.07 19.18 10.68
CA VAL A 47 -14.67 18.34 9.54
C VAL A 47 -13.66 17.29 9.98
N ARG A 48 -12.69 17.61 10.85
CA ARG A 48 -11.76 16.62 11.40
C ARG A 48 -12.48 15.54 12.19
N ALA A 49 -13.42 15.93 13.05
CA ALA A 49 -14.19 15.00 13.87
C ALA A 49 -15.05 14.06 12.99
N GLU A 50 -15.75 14.60 12.00
CA GLU A 50 -16.52 13.81 11.02
C GLU A 50 -15.65 12.80 10.29
N ARG A 51 -14.46 13.22 9.82
CA ARG A 51 -13.53 12.33 9.12
C ARG A 51 -12.98 11.25 10.04
N ALA A 52 -12.70 11.57 11.30
CA ALA A 52 -12.26 10.59 12.29
C ALA A 52 -13.32 9.52 12.53
N GLU A 53 -14.59 9.90 12.67
CA GLU A 53 -15.69 8.94 12.83
C GLU A 53 -15.87 8.07 11.58
N ARG A 54 -15.79 8.64 10.38
CA ARG A 54 -15.82 7.89 9.12
C ARG A 54 -14.69 6.87 9.05
N VAL A 55 -13.47 7.27 9.39
CA VAL A 55 -12.29 6.40 9.39
C VAL A 55 -12.43 5.28 10.42
N ARG A 56 -12.93 5.58 11.63
CA ARG A 56 -13.23 4.56 12.65
C ARG A 56 -14.22 3.52 12.15
N GLY A 57 -15.23 3.95 11.40
CA GLY A 57 -16.23 3.04 10.79
C GLY A 57 -15.63 2.11 9.72
N LEU A 58 -14.57 2.55 9.01
CA LEU A 58 -13.90 1.75 7.99
C LEU A 58 -12.95 0.70 8.58
N PHE A 59 -12.36 0.97 9.74
CA PHE A 59 -11.35 0.12 10.38
C PHE A 59 -11.76 -0.30 11.79
N PRO A 60 -12.40 -1.47 11.96
CA PRO A 60 -12.87 -1.93 13.27
C PRO A 60 -11.79 -1.90 14.36
N VAL A 61 -10.55 -2.34 14.05
CA VAL A 61 -9.44 -2.34 15.00
C VAL A 61 -9.09 -0.92 15.47
N VAL A 62 -9.22 0.09 14.62
CA VAL A 62 -8.99 1.50 14.97
C VAL A 62 -10.04 1.95 15.99
N SER A 63 -11.30 1.56 15.79
CA SER A 63 -12.38 1.87 16.74
C SER A 63 -12.21 1.16 18.09
N GLU A 64 -11.92 -0.14 18.07
CA GLU A 64 -11.75 -0.98 19.25
C GLU A 64 -10.54 -0.60 20.09
N ARG A 65 -9.47 -0.17 19.46
CA ARG A 65 -8.18 0.16 20.09
C ARG A 65 -7.90 1.65 20.17
N TRP A 66 -8.92 2.48 20.04
CA TRP A 66 -8.81 3.95 19.91
C TRP A 66 -7.91 4.60 20.97
N THR A 67 -8.03 4.16 22.24
CA THR A 67 -7.24 4.68 23.37
C THR A 67 -5.98 3.88 23.70
N SER A 68 -5.72 2.79 22.98
CA SER A 68 -4.52 1.97 23.18
C SER A 68 -3.30 2.63 22.54
N LEU A 69 -2.10 2.42 23.10
CA LEU A 69 -0.85 2.82 22.46
C LEU A 69 -0.65 2.03 21.16
N ALA A 70 -0.26 2.70 20.10
CA ALA A 70 -0.08 2.08 18.79
C ALA A 70 1.05 1.04 18.77
N GLY A 71 2.06 1.20 19.63
CA GLY A 71 3.16 0.24 19.79
C GLY A 71 2.72 -1.13 20.32
N LEU A 72 1.54 -1.24 20.97
CA LEU A 72 1.00 -2.49 21.48
C LEU A 72 0.20 -3.29 20.45
N LEU A 73 0.02 -2.75 19.24
CA LEU A 73 -0.72 -3.39 18.16
C LEU A 73 0.21 -4.35 17.38
N SER A 74 -0.39 -5.42 16.80
CA SER A 74 0.33 -6.25 15.84
C SER A 74 0.66 -5.46 14.56
N GLY A 75 1.65 -5.91 13.78
CA GLY A 75 2.06 -5.22 12.54
C GLY A 75 0.90 -4.98 11.59
N GLY A 76 0.00 -5.96 11.39
CA GLY A 76 -1.19 -5.79 10.56
C GLY A 76 -2.20 -4.78 11.12
N GLN A 77 -2.32 -4.68 12.45
CA GLN A 77 -3.15 -3.65 13.09
C GLN A 77 -2.52 -2.27 12.95
N GLN A 78 -1.19 -2.16 13.10
CA GLN A 78 -0.47 -0.91 12.87
C GLN A 78 -0.63 -0.42 11.43
N LYS A 79 -0.59 -1.34 10.44
CA LYS A 79 -0.82 -0.99 9.03
C LYS A 79 -2.23 -0.43 8.80
N GLN A 80 -3.26 -0.94 9.50
CA GLN A 80 -4.60 -0.36 9.46
C GLN A 80 -4.65 1.05 10.06
N VAL A 81 -3.89 1.33 11.13
CA VAL A 81 -3.77 2.68 11.70
C VAL A 81 -3.10 3.65 10.72
N GLU A 82 -2.06 3.21 10.00
CA GLU A 82 -1.40 4.00 8.96
C GLU A 82 -2.35 4.37 7.81
N LEU A 83 -3.13 3.38 7.32
CA LEU A 83 -4.17 3.63 6.33
C LEU A 83 -5.22 4.60 6.85
N ALA A 84 -5.72 4.36 8.06
CA ALA A 84 -6.70 5.22 8.71
C ALA A 84 -6.19 6.68 8.81
N ARG A 85 -4.93 6.87 9.21
CA ARG A 85 -4.26 8.16 9.26
C ARG A 85 -4.23 8.84 7.89
N SER A 86 -3.90 8.09 6.82
CA SER A 86 -3.81 8.64 5.47
C SER A 86 -5.17 9.13 4.92
N LEU A 87 -6.26 8.57 5.40
CA LEU A 87 -7.62 8.93 4.97
C LEU A 87 -8.19 10.18 5.64
N MET A 88 -7.55 10.68 6.69
CA MET A 88 -8.00 11.89 7.40
C MET A 88 -8.03 13.15 6.52
N VAL A 89 -7.25 13.19 5.45
CA VAL A 89 -7.29 14.30 4.46
C VAL A 89 -8.33 14.08 3.37
N SER A 90 -9.07 12.97 3.38
CA SER A 90 -10.02 12.57 2.32
C SER A 90 -9.36 12.56 0.94
N PRO A 91 -8.33 11.75 0.73
CA PRO A 91 -7.59 11.75 -0.53
C PRO A 91 -8.44 11.22 -1.68
N LYS A 92 -8.17 11.72 -2.90
CA LYS A 92 -8.71 11.20 -4.16
C LYS A 92 -7.95 9.94 -4.59
N VAL A 93 -6.66 9.91 -4.28
CA VAL A 93 -5.74 8.81 -4.63
C VAL A 93 -4.92 8.44 -3.40
N VAL A 94 -4.81 7.14 -3.12
CA VAL A 94 -3.90 6.59 -2.11
C VAL A 94 -2.84 5.75 -2.82
N LEU A 95 -1.57 6.05 -2.55
CA LEU A 95 -0.42 5.24 -2.98
C LEU A 95 -0.06 4.28 -1.84
N LEU A 96 0.02 2.99 -2.14
CA LEU A 96 0.39 1.94 -1.20
C LEU A 96 1.63 1.22 -1.73
N ASP A 97 2.72 1.30 -0.98
CA ASP A 97 3.99 0.68 -1.35
C ASP A 97 4.24 -0.54 -0.46
N GLU A 98 4.14 -1.73 -1.06
CA GLU A 98 4.27 -3.05 -0.43
C GLU A 98 3.55 -3.18 0.93
N PRO A 99 2.26 -2.82 1.01
CA PRO A 99 1.56 -2.76 2.29
C PRO A 99 1.38 -4.13 2.95
N SER A 100 1.52 -5.23 2.21
CA SER A 100 1.43 -6.60 2.75
C SER A 100 2.76 -7.17 3.24
N MET A 101 3.88 -6.48 3.01
CA MET A 101 5.20 -6.99 3.38
C MET A 101 5.33 -7.22 4.89
N GLY A 102 5.79 -8.40 5.26
CA GLY A 102 6.01 -8.79 6.67
C GLY A 102 4.73 -9.09 7.47
N LEU A 103 3.56 -9.08 6.82
CA LEU A 103 2.30 -9.47 7.45
C LEU A 103 2.06 -10.97 7.38
N ASP A 104 1.41 -11.50 8.41
CA ASP A 104 0.89 -12.86 8.38
C ASP A 104 -0.26 -13.01 7.35
N PRO A 105 -0.63 -14.23 6.94
CA PRO A 105 -1.65 -14.44 5.91
C PRO A 105 -3.02 -13.81 6.22
N LYS A 106 -3.42 -13.79 7.50
CA LYS A 106 -4.69 -13.20 7.94
C LYS A 106 -4.66 -11.68 7.85
N ALA A 107 -3.58 -11.07 8.34
CA ALA A 107 -3.37 -9.63 8.25
C ALA A 107 -3.28 -9.17 6.78
N THR A 108 -2.59 -9.94 5.93
CA THR A 108 -2.52 -9.72 4.48
C THR A 108 -3.92 -9.73 3.85
N ALA A 109 -4.74 -10.75 4.14
CA ALA A 109 -6.12 -10.80 3.62
C ALA A 109 -6.93 -9.57 4.06
N THR A 110 -6.86 -9.20 5.34
CA THR A 110 -7.52 -8.00 5.87
C THR A 110 -7.05 -6.73 5.16
N MET A 111 -5.75 -6.62 4.86
CA MET A 111 -5.18 -5.48 4.13
C MET A 111 -5.80 -5.33 2.73
N PHE A 112 -5.89 -6.40 1.96
CA PHE A 112 -6.51 -6.37 0.63
C PHE A 112 -8.03 -6.10 0.69
N GLU A 113 -8.73 -6.59 1.72
CA GLU A 113 -10.13 -6.23 1.97
C GLU A 113 -10.28 -4.72 2.20
N GLN A 114 -9.35 -4.08 2.95
CA GLN A 114 -9.38 -2.63 3.15
C GLN A 114 -9.16 -1.88 1.82
N VAL A 115 -8.24 -2.33 0.96
CA VAL A 115 -8.06 -1.76 -0.38
C VAL A 115 -9.36 -1.82 -1.18
N THR A 116 -10.04 -2.97 -1.17
CA THR A 116 -11.33 -3.13 -1.85
C THR A 116 -12.39 -2.18 -1.31
N ARG A 117 -12.46 -1.99 0.02
CA ARG A 117 -13.39 -1.05 0.66
C ARG A 117 -13.08 0.40 0.30
N LEU A 118 -11.81 0.80 0.24
CA LEU A 118 -11.41 2.15 -0.19
C LEU A 118 -11.84 2.43 -1.62
N ARG A 119 -11.64 1.46 -2.53
CA ARG A 119 -12.10 1.56 -3.92
C ARG A 119 -13.62 1.69 -4.00
N ALA A 120 -14.37 0.87 -3.27
CA ALA A 120 -15.83 0.94 -3.21
C ALA A 120 -16.34 2.28 -2.66
N ALA A 121 -15.56 2.94 -1.78
CA ALA A 121 -15.85 4.28 -1.27
C ALA A 121 -15.45 5.42 -2.24
N GLY A 122 -14.98 5.10 -3.45
CA GLY A 122 -14.62 6.06 -4.49
C GLY A 122 -13.19 6.62 -4.41
N THR A 123 -12.32 6.04 -3.58
CA THR A 123 -10.90 6.41 -3.53
C THR A 123 -10.14 5.58 -4.55
N ALA A 124 -9.42 6.22 -5.47
CA ALA A 124 -8.50 5.50 -6.36
C ALA A 124 -7.29 5.00 -5.56
N VAL A 125 -6.84 3.77 -5.83
CA VAL A 125 -5.68 3.19 -5.16
C VAL A 125 -4.63 2.80 -6.20
N LEU A 126 -3.41 3.29 -6.05
CA LEU A 126 -2.24 2.78 -6.74
C LEU A 126 -1.47 1.89 -5.76
N LEU A 127 -1.46 0.59 -6.06
CA LEU A 127 -0.86 -0.44 -5.22
C LEU A 127 0.40 -0.98 -5.88
N VAL A 128 1.52 -0.93 -5.19
CA VAL A 128 2.76 -1.64 -5.56
C VAL A 128 2.89 -2.85 -4.65
N GLU A 129 3.02 -4.04 -5.22
CA GLU A 129 3.09 -5.30 -4.48
C GLU A 129 3.97 -6.34 -5.17
N GLN A 130 4.70 -7.13 -4.37
CA GLN A 130 5.43 -8.29 -4.85
C GLN A 130 4.50 -9.48 -5.08
N ASN A 131 3.43 -9.61 -4.29
CA ASN A 131 2.42 -10.64 -4.48
C ASN A 131 1.50 -10.26 -5.63
N ALA A 132 2.00 -10.44 -6.88
CA ALA A 132 1.33 -10.02 -8.08
C ALA A 132 -0.09 -10.62 -8.20
N ARG A 133 -0.26 -11.90 -7.84
CA ARG A 133 -1.56 -12.56 -7.91
C ARG A 133 -2.60 -11.87 -7.03
N ARG A 134 -2.25 -11.62 -5.76
CA ARG A 134 -3.13 -10.93 -4.80
C ARG A 134 -3.42 -9.49 -5.22
N ALA A 135 -2.40 -8.79 -5.71
CA ALA A 135 -2.56 -7.43 -6.20
C ALA A 135 -3.55 -7.38 -7.38
N LEU A 136 -3.37 -8.26 -8.37
CA LEU A 136 -4.22 -8.33 -9.55
C LEU A 136 -5.64 -8.81 -9.23
N GLU A 137 -5.83 -9.73 -8.27
CA GLU A 137 -7.17 -10.14 -7.79
C GLU A 137 -7.97 -8.97 -7.19
N THR A 138 -7.28 -7.92 -6.75
CA THR A 138 -7.90 -6.73 -6.12
C THR A 138 -8.01 -5.55 -7.08
N ALA A 139 -7.16 -5.49 -8.11
CA ALA A 139 -7.05 -4.36 -9.04
C ALA A 139 -8.04 -4.44 -10.21
N ASP A 140 -8.32 -3.30 -10.84
CA ASP A 140 -9.03 -3.22 -12.12
C ASP A 140 -8.03 -3.29 -13.29
N ILE A 141 -6.88 -2.63 -13.13
CA ILE A 141 -5.80 -2.56 -14.12
C ILE A 141 -4.51 -2.97 -13.43
N GLY A 142 -3.68 -3.75 -14.10
CA GLY A 142 -2.36 -4.15 -13.65
C GLY A 142 -1.25 -3.67 -14.57
N CYS A 143 -0.06 -3.52 -13.97
CA CYS A 143 1.19 -3.27 -14.68
C CYS A 143 2.27 -4.13 -14.04
N VAL A 144 2.86 -5.04 -14.79
CA VAL A 144 3.93 -5.94 -14.34
C VAL A 144 5.27 -5.34 -14.73
N LEU A 145 6.08 -5.04 -13.71
CA LEU A 145 7.42 -4.48 -13.87
C LEU A 145 8.47 -5.54 -13.53
N ASP A 146 9.49 -5.65 -14.37
CA ASP A 146 10.71 -6.40 -14.08
C ASP A 146 11.91 -5.57 -14.51
N LEU A 147 12.92 -5.47 -13.62
CA LEU A 147 14.16 -4.69 -13.86
C LEU A 147 13.91 -3.28 -14.41
N GLY A 148 12.86 -2.60 -13.95
CA GLY A 148 12.52 -1.24 -14.38
C GLY A 148 11.82 -1.17 -15.75
N THR A 149 11.49 -2.31 -16.36
CA THR A 149 10.79 -2.37 -17.64
C THR A 149 9.37 -2.90 -17.46
N VAL A 150 8.40 -2.30 -18.17
CA VAL A 150 7.04 -2.81 -18.22
C VAL A 150 6.98 -4.01 -19.14
N HIS A 151 6.72 -5.19 -18.58
CA HIS A 151 6.55 -6.43 -19.34
C HIS A 151 5.12 -6.64 -19.81
N MET A 152 4.15 -6.30 -18.96
CA MET A 152 2.73 -6.49 -19.24
C MET A 152 1.94 -5.36 -18.61
N SER A 153 0.89 -4.90 -19.27
CA SER A 153 -0.09 -3.98 -18.67
C SER A 153 -1.44 -4.18 -19.33
N GLY A 154 -2.53 -4.01 -18.57
CA GLY A 154 -3.89 -4.18 -19.06
C GLY A 154 -4.89 -4.50 -17.95
N PRO A 155 -6.11 -4.93 -18.31
CA PRO A 155 -7.11 -5.37 -17.35
C PRO A 155 -6.56 -6.49 -16.45
N ALA A 156 -6.74 -6.36 -15.14
CA ALA A 156 -6.12 -7.28 -14.18
C ALA A 156 -6.56 -8.74 -14.38
N HIS A 157 -7.81 -8.96 -14.77
CA HIS A 157 -8.34 -10.31 -15.04
C HIS A 157 -7.69 -10.98 -16.26
N GLU A 158 -7.29 -10.20 -17.28
CA GLU A 158 -6.55 -10.71 -18.45
C GLU A 158 -5.13 -11.09 -18.05
N LEU A 159 -4.46 -10.25 -17.24
CA LEU A 159 -3.12 -10.54 -16.74
C LEU A 159 -3.09 -11.78 -15.86
N LEU A 160 -4.12 -12.00 -15.01
CA LEU A 160 -4.23 -13.20 -14.18
C LEU A 160 -4.38 -14.49 -15.01
N ALA A 161 -5.00 -14.40 -16.18
CA ALA A 161 -5.17 -15.53 -17.09
C ALA A 161 -3.94 -15.78 -18.00
N ASP A 162 -2.99 -14.85 -18.06
CA ASP A 162 -1.82 -14.94 -18.93
C ASP A 162 -0.78 -15.93 -18.37
N PRO A 163 -0.40 -16.99 -19.10
CA PRO A 163 0.61 -17.95 -18.64
C PRO A 163 1.97 -17.32 -18.31
N ARG A 164 2.35 -16.23 -19.00
CA ARG A 164 3.60 -15.51 -18.78
C ARG A 164 3.73 -14.93 -17.37
N LEU A 165 2.61 -14.59 -16.74
CA LEU A 165 2.61 -14.14 -15.35
C LEU A 165 3.18 -15.21 -14.42
N ASN A 166 2.80 -16.48 -14.65
CA ASN A 166 3.30 -17.61 -13.88
C ASN A 166 4.80 -17.84 -14.12
N GLU A 167 5.27 -17.69 -15.36
CA GLU A 167 6.69 -17.83 -15.70
C GLU A 167 7.56 -16.78 -15.00
N LEU A 168 7.09 -15.53 -14.91
CA LEU A 168 7.82 -14.45 -14.23
C LEU A 168 7.90 -14.62 -12.71
N TYR A 169 6.89 -15.25 -12.09
CA TYR A 169 6.78 -15.31 -10.63
C TYR A 169 6.98 -16.71 -10.03
N LEU A 170 6.78 -17.81 -10.80
CA LEU A 170 6.94 -19.18 -10.31
C LEU A 170 8.26 -19.83 -10.73
N VAL A 171 8.83 -19.40 -11.83
CA VAL A 171 10.20 -19.77 -12.20
C VAL A 171 11.11 -18.75 -11.53
N GLY A 172 11.48 -19.00 -10.28
CA GLY A 172 12.60 -18.26 -9.66
C GLY A 172 13.75 -18.23 -10.65
N ARG A 173 14.33 -17.04 -10.93
CA ARG A 173 15.42 -16.81 -11.87
C ARG A 173 16.35 -18.03 -11.95
N PRO A 174 16.71 -18.53 -13.14
CA PRO A 174 17.87 -19.39 -13.25
C PRO A 174 19.03 -18.60 -12.62
N SER A 175 19.61 -19.15 -11.56
CA SER A 175 20.81 -18.59 -10.96
C SER A 175 21.83 -18.34 -12.09
N GLU A 176 22.26 -17.11 -12.24
CA GLU A 176 23.32 -16.66 -13.13
C GLU A 176 24.69 -17.20 -12.61
N THR A 177 24.82 -18.54 -12.54
CA THR A 177 26.02 -19.25 -12.21
C THR A 177 26.30 -20.27 -13.29
N ALA A 178 26.68 -19.80 -14.48
CA ALA A 178 27.49 -20.50 -15.43
C ALA A 178 27.99 -19.53 -16.51
N ARG A 179 28.92 -18.65 -16.18
CA ARG A 179 29.87 -18.17 -17.19
C ARG A 179 30.82 -19.34 -17.45
N PRO A 180 30.88 -19.92 -18.66
CA PRO A 180 31.91 -20.86 -18.99
C PRO A 180 33.27 -20.16 -18.90
N GLY A 181 34.21 -20.79 -18.21
CA GLY A 181 35.52 -20.26 -17.91
C GLY A 181 36.24 -19.70 -19.12
N ALA A 182 36.85 -18.54 -18.93
CA ALA A 182 37.96 -18.10 -19.75
C ALA A 182 39.07 -19.12 -19.61
N GLN A 183 39.38 -19.82 -20.71
CA GLN A 183 40.59 -20.63 -20.81
C GLN A 183 41.79 -19.69 -20.75
N GLU A 184 42.57 -19.82 -19.69
CA GLU A 184 43.90 -19.28 -19.60
C GLU A 184 44.77 -19.86 -20.75
N ALA A 185 45.19 -18.99 -21.64
CA ALA A 185 46.34 -19.24 -22.49
C ALA A 185 47.57 -18.75 -21.71
N SER A 186 48.37 -19.66 -21.27
CA SER A 186 49.74 -19.42 -20.80
C SER A 186 50.75 -19.88 -21.84
N PRO A 187 51.98 -19.33 -21.77
CA PRO A 187 52.83 -18.87 -22.88
C PRO A 187 53.52 -19.95 -23.67
#